data_2dc6a0bc7dc543c910f5bab704055b8c
#
_entry.id   2dc6a0bc7dc543c910f5bab704055b8c
#
_cell.length_a   1.000
_cell.length_b   1.000
_cell.length_c   1.000
_cell.angle_alpha   90.00
_cell.angle_beta   90.00
_cell.angle_gamma   90.00
#
_symmetry.space_group_name_H-M   'P 1'
#
loop_
_entity.id
_entity.type
_entity.pdbx_description
1 polymer ?
#
loop_
_entity_poly.entity_id
_entity_poly.type
_entity_poly.pdbx_seq_one_letter_code
_entity_poly.pdbx_strand_id
1 'polypeptide(L)'
;GMASESPPQYPVGSVDPDAVVVSHGHLDHAGAVPALMSSGDLPPVHWTPPTRELATTLAEDTLKLHGSTPRCPFTQNDVRRLTQASVTHGYEEPFEAAGYEITLFNAGHIPGSAHVLVDDGETRLLYTGDFHTGDQRLVAPSTARPDADVVVCESTYSDVTHEARDRVEQRFAESVQQTVWEGGTVVVPAFAIGRTQEAMLVCNAHDIDCYVDGMGQRVTEQLKRHPEFLRDGDALRGATSSARFVT
;
A
#
# COMPACT_ATOMS: atom_id res chain seq x y z
N GLY A 1 -0.17 12.43 4.44
CA GLY A 1 -1.18 13.25 5.10
C GLY A 1 -1.83 12.51 6.25
N MET A 2 -2.29 13.21 7.25
CA MET A 2 -2.96 12.65 8.45
C MET A 2 -4.42 12.33 8.13
N ALA A 3 -4.65 11.26 7.37
CA ALA A 3 -5.99 10.87 6.92
C ALA A 3 -6.90 10.38 8.07
N SER A 4 -6.32 9.98 9.19
CA SER A 4 -7.04 9.49 10.38
C SER A 4 -7.62 10.61 11.24
N GLU A 5 -7.23 11.86 11.03
CA GLU A 5 -7.77 13.00 11.79
C GLU A 5 -9.06 13.55 11.19
N SER A 6 -9.89 14.15 12.01
CA SER A 6 -11.14 14.78 11.57
C SER A 6 -11.16 16.26 11.97
N PRO A 7 -11.01 17.20 11.01
CA PRO A 7 -10.86 17.00 9.57
C PRO A 7 -9.49 16.43 9.20
N PRO A 8 -9.35 15.75 8.05
CA PRO A 8 -8.06 15.27 7.56
C PRO A 8 -7.07 16.42 7.42
N GLN A 9 -5.85 16.22 7.91
CA GLN A 9 -4.78 17.21 7.73
C GLN A 9 -3.96 16.83 6.50
N TYR A 10 -3.86 17.74 5.56
CA TYR A 10 -3.01 17.63 4.39
C TYR A 10 -1.69 18.37 4.62
N PRO A 11 -0.63 18.03 3.87
CA PRO A 11 0.65 18.73 3.95
C PRO A 11 0.45 20.25 3.82
N VAL A 12 1.22 20.98 4.57
CA VAL A 12 1.07 22.43 4.74
C VAL A 12 1.51 23.17 3.47
N GLY A 13 0.65 24.03 2.94
CA GLY A 13 0.94 24.93 1.82
C GLY A 13 0.72 24.33 0.45
N SER A 14 0.80 25.16 -0.58
CA SER A 14 0.87 24.74 -1.98
C SER A 14 2.30 24.33 -2.30
N VAL A 15 2.49 23.13 -2.83
CA VAL A 15 3.74 22.68 -3.41
C VAL A 15 3.59 22.64 -4.94
N ASP A 16 4.64 22.98 -5.66
CA ASP A 16 4.72 22.91 -7.10
C ASP A 16 5.94 22.05 -7.46
N PRO A 17 5.81 20.72 -7.39
CA PRO A 17 6.93 19.81 -7.60
C PRO A 17 7.21 19.60 -9.10
N ASP A 18 8.49 19.46 -9.46
CA ASP A 18 8.91 19.05 -10.80
C ASP A 18 8.63 17.56 -11.07
N ALA A 19 8.61 16.73 -10.01
CA ALA A 19 8.24 15.33 -10.05
C ALA A 19 7.73 14.85 -8.67
N VAL A 20 6.97 13.78 -8.65
CA VAL A 20 6.48 13.14 -7.42
C VAL A 20 6.85 11.67 -7.44
N VAL A 21 7.41 11.16 -6.34
CA VAL A 21 7.65 9.72 -6.15
C VAL A 21 6.82 9.24 -4.97
N VAL A 22 6.02 8.20 -5.16
CA VAL A 22 5.11 7.66 -4.14
C VAL A 22 5.62 6.32 -3.66
N SER A 23 5.92 6.22 -2.36
CA SER A 23 6.45 5.00 -1.75
C SER A 23 5.44 3.84 -1.76
N HIS A 24 4.16 4.10 -1.45
CA HIS A 24 3.13 3.07 -1.44
C HIS A 24 1.70 3.63 -1.45
N GLY A 25 0.71 2.74 -1.65
CA GLY A 25 -0.67 3.08 -1.95
C GLY A 25 -1.60 3.33 -0.75
N HIS A 26 -1.10 3.47 0.49
CA HIS A 26 -1.96 3.86 1.62
C HIS A 26 -2.35 5.34 1.56
N LEU A 27 -3.50 5.65 2.14
CA LEU A 27 -4.14 6.97 2.03
C LEU A 27 -3.29 8.11 2.60
N ASP A 28 -2.58 7.87 3.68
CA ASP A 28 -1.69 8.83 4.34
C ASP A 28 -0.42 9.14 3.52
N HIS A 29 -0.05 8.27 2.58
CA HIS A 29 1.08 8.47 1.66
C HIS A 29 0.64 8.94 0.26
N ALA A 30 -0.44 8.40 -0.27
CA ALA A 30 -0.89 8.67 -1.64
C ALA A 30 -2.12 9.60 -1.73
N GLY A 31 -2.86 9.79 -0.63
CA GLY A 31 -4.18 10.42 -0.67
C GLY A 31 -4.21 11.89 -1.08
N ALA A 32 -3.11 12.63 -0.94
CA ALA A 32 -3.01 14.02 -1.37
C ALA A 32 -2.48 14.17 -2.81
N VAL A 33 -1.94 13.13 -3.43
CA VAL A 33 -1.33 13.20 -4.77
C VAL A 33 -2.30 13.71 -5.85
N PRO A 34 -3.59 13.31 -5.89
CA PRO A 34 -4.52 13.87 -6.87
C PRO A 34 -4.69 15.38 -6.78
N ALA A 35 -4.54 15.97 -5.58
CA ALA A 35 -4.68 17.42 -5.40
C ALA A 35 -3.55 18.21 -6.11
N LEU A 36 -2.37 17.61 -6.30
CA LEU A 36 -1.26 18.21 -7.05
C LEU A 36 -1.58 18.36 -8.55
N MET A 37 -2.58 17.64 -9.03
CA MET A 37 -3.02 17.69 -10.43
C MET A 37 -3.98 18.84 -10.74
N SER A 38 -4.33 19.66 -9.75
CA SER A 38 -5.29 20.76 -9.92
C SER A 38 -4.72 21.99 -10.62
N SER A 39 -3.41 22.20 -10.59
CA SER A 39 -2.70 23.32 -11.23
C SER A 39 -2.23 23.00 -12.64
N GLY A 40 -1.68 24.02 -13.35
CA GLY A 40 -1.39 24.03 -14.78
C GLY A 40 -0.55 22.87 -15.32
N ASP A 41 0.72 22.82 -15.00
CA ASP A 41 1.62 21.77 -15.45
C ASP A 41 1.41 20.49 -14.59
N LEU A 42 1.47 19.34 -15.26
CA LEU A 42 1.31 18.05 -14.62
C LEU A 42 2.70 17.50 -14.23
N PRO A 43 3.09 17.50 -12.95
CA PRO A 43 4.30 16.82 -12.56
C PRO A 43 4.15 15.31 -12.82
N PRO A 44 5.15 14.64 -13.40
CA PRO A 44 5.15 13.20 -13.52
C PRO A 44 5.10 12.56 -12.13
N VAL A 45 4.26 11.52 -11.98
CA VAL A 45 4.12 10.77 -10.73
C VAL A 45 4.67 9.38 -10.94
N HIS A 46 5.74 9.06 -10.22
CA HIS A 46 6.49 7.83 -10.29
C HIS A 46 6.12 6.91 -9.14
N TRP A 47 5.79 5.67 -9.43
CA TRP A 47 5.40 4.65 -8.47
C TRP A 47 5.52 3.25 -9.05
N THR A 48 5.30 2.22 -8.24
CA THR A 48 5.14 0.87 -8.74
C THR A 48 3.73 0.68 -9.33
N PRO A 49 3.51 -0.27 -10.25
CA PRO A 49 2.17 -0.57 -10.79
C PRO A 49 1.11 -0.81 -9.74
N PRO A 50 1.34 -1.66 -8.68
CA PRO A 50 0.33 -1.84 -7.63
C PRO A 50 0.05 -0.55 -6.85
N THR A 51 1.08 0.23 -6.51
CA THR A 51 0.91 1.51 -5.80
C THR A 51 0.00 2.45 -6.56
N ARG A 52 0.20 2.59 -7.88
CA ARG A 52 -0.68 3.39 -8.75
C ARG A 52 -2.13 2.94 -8.70
N GLU A 53 -2.38 1.64 -8.86
CA GLU A 53 -3.74 1.10 -8.88
C GLU A 53 -4.44 1.27 -7.53
N LEU A 54 -3.74 0.98 -6.43
CA LEU A 54 -4.27 1.12 -5.08
C LEU A 54 -4.58 2.58 -4.76
N ALA A 55 -3.64 3.50 -5.04
CA ALA A 55 -3.83 4.94 -4.84
C ALA A 55 -5.01 5.48 -5.65
N THR A 56 -5.17 5.06 -6.91
CA THR A 56 -6.30 5.45 -7.75
C THR A 56 -7.62 4.95 -7.16
N THR A 57 -7.66 3.71 -6.69
CA THR A 57 -8.85 3.14 -6.04
C THR A 57 -9.25 3.92 -4.79
N LEU A 58 -8.28 4.28 -3.93
CA LEU A 58 -8.56 5.08 -2.74
C LEU A 58 -8.99 6.51 -3.09
N ALA A 59 -8.43 7.11 -4.14
CA ALA A 59 -8.86 8.43 -4.62
C ALA A 59 -10.31 8.40 -5.14
N GLU A 60 -10.70 7.37 -5.89
CA GLU A 60 -12.07 7.18 -6.33
C GLU A 60 -13.04 6.96 -5.15
N ASP A 61 -12.63 6.20 -4.15
CA ASP A 61 -13.43 5.97 -2.95
C ASP A 61 -13.57 7.26 -2.12
N THR A 62 -12.49 8.03 -1.97
CA THR A 62 -12.52 9.36 -1.34
C THR A 62 -13.50 10.29 -2.04
N LEU A 63 -13.50 10.32 -3.37
CA LEU A 63 -14.48 11.10 -4.16
C LEU A 63 -15.91 10.63 -3.93
N LYS A 64 -16.13 9.32 -3.88
CA LYS A 64 -17.46 8.75 -3.63
C LYS A 64 -17.98 9.14 -2.25
N LEU A 65 -17.15 9.12 -1.22
CA LEU A 65 -17.51 9.38 0.16
C LEU A 65 -17.55 10.88 0.50
N HIS A 66 -16.67 11.69 -0.10
CA HIS A 66 -16.41 13.06 0.32
C HIS A 66 -16.39 14.08 -0.82
N GLY A 67 -16.54 13.66 -2.08
CA GLY A 67 -16.38 14.52 -3.26
C GLY A 67 -17.30 15.73 -3.33
N SER A 68 -18.44 15.71 -2.62
CA SER A 68 -19.35 16.85 -2.50
C SER A 68 -19.09 17.75 -1.28
N THR A 69 -18.02 17.49 -0.54
CA THR A 69 -17.70 18.20 0.70
C THR A 69 -16.35 18.91 0.61
N PRO A 70 -16.11 19.98 1.40
CA PRO A 70 -14.79 20.63 1.48
C PRO A 70 -13.66 19.72 2.01
N ARG A 71 -13.98 18.51 2.45
CA ARG A 71 -13.00 17.51 2.92
C ARG A 71 -12.23 16.82 1.81
N CYS A 72 -12.73 16.85 0.56
CA CYS A 72 -12.03 16.31 -0.58
C CYS A 72 -11.25 17.42 -1.28
N PRO A 73 -9.90 17.38 -1.28
CA PRO A 73 -9.08 18.46 -1.84
C PRO A 73 -8.90 18.35 -3.36
N PHE A 74 -9.53 17.39 -4.02
CA PHE A 74 -9.40 17.13 -5.46
C PHE A 74 -10.73 16.73 -6.08
N THR A 75 -10.79 16.75 -7.39
CA THR A 75 -11.96 16.44 -8.21
C THR A 75 -11.76 15.17 -9.03
N GLN A 76 -12.83 14.67 -9.66
CA GLN A 76 -12.74 13.56 -10.64
C GLN A 76 -11.82 13.90 -11.82
N ASN A 77 -11.72 15.18 -12.17
CA ASN A 77 -10.79 15.62 -13.22
C ASN A 77 -9.33 15.46 -12.80
N ASP A 78 -9.03 15.76 -11.53
CA ASP A 78 -7.66 15.63 -11.01
C ASP A 78 -7.22 14.16 -10.94
N VAL A 79 -8.12 13.24 -10.63
CA VAL A 79 -7.85 11.79 -10.70
C VAL A 79 -7.58 11.34 -12.14
N ARG A 80 -8.30 11.87 -13.12
CA ARG A 80 -8.02 11.58 -14.55
C ARG A 80 -6.66 12.14 -14.99
N ARG A 81 -6.32 13.35 -14.57
CA ARG A 81 -5.02 13.97 -14.84
C ARG A 81 -3.88 13.19 -14.17
N LEU A 82 -4.08 12.72 -12.95
CA LEU A 82 -3.15 11.83 -12.27
C LEU A 82 -2.84 10.56 -13.08
N THR A 83 -3.86 9.94 -13.67
CA THR A 83 -3.66 8.78 -14.55
C THR A 83 -2.80 9.12 -15.76
N GLN A 84 -2.93 10.32 -16.32
CA GLN A 84 -2.12 10.79 -17.44
C GLN A 84 -0.67 11.10 -17.04
N ALA A 85 -0.46 11.62 -15.85
CA ALA A 85 0.85 11.96 -15.30
C ALA A 85 1.62 10.74 -14.74
N SER A 86 0.97 9.57 -14.65
CA SER A 86 1.50 8.38 -14.01
C SER A 86 2.58 7.69 -14.85
N VAL A 87 3.73 7.41 -14.21
CA VAL A 87 4.83 6.61 -14.76
C VAL A 87 5.12 5.47 -13.79
N THR A 88 5.11 4.23 -14.25
CA THR A 88 5.34 3.06 -13.39
C THR A 88 6.71 2.46 -13.59
N HIS A 89 7.33 1.99 -12.47
CA HIS A 89 8.65 1.38 -12.44
C HIS A 89 8.62 0.08 -11.65
N GLY A 90 9.48 -0.86 -12.02
CA GLY A 90 9.77 -2.06 -11.23
C GLY A 90 10.68 -1.74 -10.03
N TYR A 91 10.94 -2.77 -9.22
CA TYR A 91 11.98 -2.68 -8.21
C TYR A 91 13.37 -2.82 -8.85
N GLU A 92 14.34 -2.11 -8.30
CA GLU A 92 15.76 -2.14 -8.69
C GLU A 92 15.99 -1.73 -10.17
N GLU A 93 15.07 -0.99 -10.74
CA GLU A 93 15.15 -0.40 -12.07
C GLU A 93 15.37 1.13 -11.91
N PRO A 94 16.61 1.65 -12.07
CA PRO A 94 16.87 3.08 -11.96
C PRO A 94 16.15 3.88 -13.06
N PHE A 95 15.67 5.06 -12.70
CA PHE A 95 15.07 6.01 -13.65
C PHE A 95 15.42 7.45 -13.26
N GLU A 96 15.32 8.36 -14.21
CA GLU A 96 15.54 9.78 -13.97
C GLU A 96 14.22 10.52 -13.70
N ALA A 97 14.21 11.38 -12.69
CA ALA A 97 13.11 12.29 -12.40
C ALA A 97 13.66 13.62 -11.83
N ALA A 98 13.30 14.74 -12.43
CA ALA A 98 13.69 16.08 -12.01
C ALA A 98 15.22 16.27 -11.83
N GLY A 99 16.03 15.57 -12.62
CA GLY A 99 17.50 15.66 -12.57
C GLY A 99 18.15 14.74 -11.53
N TYR A 100 17.40 13.85 -10.87
CA TYR A 100 17.89 12.86 -9.93
C TYR A 100 17.75 11.46 -10.50
N GLU A 101 18.69 10.57 -10.19
CA GLU A 101 18.49 9.13 -10.39
C GLU A 101 17.72 8.56 -9.21
N ILE A 102 16.63 7.85 -9.50
CA ILE A 102 15.73 7.26 -8.51
C ILE A 102 15.73 5.73 -8.67
N THR A 103 15.81 5.02 -7.55
CA THR A 103 15.65 3.57 -7.52
C THR A 103 14.64 3.17 -6.44
N LEU A 104 13.70 2.30 -6.80
CA LEU A 104 12.70 1.74 -5.89
C LEU A 104 13.14 0.35 -5.42
N PHE A 105 13.08 0.08 -4.12
CA PHE A 105 13.36 -1.23 -3.54
C PHE A 105 12.17 -1.74 -2.75
N ASN A 106 11.93 -3.04 -2.72
CA ASN A 106 10.84 -3.61 -1.92
C ASN A 106 10.93 -3.21 -0.45
N ALA A 107 9.92 -2.50 0.03
CA ALA A 107 9.80 -2.11 1.44
C ALA A 107 9.12 -3.18 2.31
N GLY A 108 8.53 -4.23 1.74
CA GLY A 108 7.95 -5.35 2.46
C GLY A 108 6.65 -5.06 3.21
N HIS A 109 6.07 -3.87 3.06
CA HIS A 109 4.90 -3.41 3.82
C HIS A 109 3.57 -3.86 3.21
N ILE A 110 3.32 -3.48 1.96
CA ILE A 110 2.19 -3.94 1.13
C ILE A 110 2.70 -4.20 -0.29
N PRO A 111 1.94 -4.90 -1.17
CA PRO A 111 2.36 -5.09 -2.55
C PRO A 111 2.63 -3.77 -3.27
N GLY A 112 3.82 -3.65 -3.84
CA GLY A 112 4.29 -2.44 -4.50
C GLY A 112 4.88 -1.36 -3.58
N SER A 113 4.90 -1.55 -2.26
CA SER A 113 5.55 -0.61 -1.35
C SER A 113 7.05 -0.54 -1.60
N ALA A 114 7.60 0.67 -1.60
CA ALA A 114 8.99 0.89 -1.96
C ALA A 114 9.73 1.78 -0.95
N HIS A 115 10.97 1.40 -0.66
CA HIS A 115 12.01 2.37 -0.30
C HIS A 115 12.37 3.16 -1.56
N VAL A 116 12.59 4.45 -1.41
CA VAL A 116 12.97 5.35 -2.50
C VAL A 116 14.39 5.84 -2.25
N LEU A 117 15.33 5.43 -3.08
CA LEU A 117 16.68 5.97 -3.12
C LEU A 117 16.73 7.10 -4.15
N VAL A 118 17.20 8.27 -3.73
CA VAL A 118 17.39 9.46 -4.57
C VAL A 118 18.88 9.76 -4.62
N ASP A 119 19.47 9.83 -5.80
CA ASP A 119 20.89 10.09 -6.02
C ASP A 119 21.05 11.32 -6.94
N ASP A 120 21.78 12.36 -6.49
CA ASP A 120 22.10 13.54 -7.28
C ASP A 120 23.53 13.49 -7.88
N GLY A 121 24.22 12.35 -7.72
CA GLY A 121 25.60 12.12 -8.15
C GLY A 121 26.64 12.49 -7.09
N GLU A 122 26.28 13.17 -6.01
CA GLU A 122 27.16 13.54 -4.89
C GLU A 122 26.61 13.00 -3.55
N THR A 123 25.29 13.00 -3.38
CA THR A 123 24.59 12.64 -2.15
C THR A 123 23.45 11.65 -2.45
N ARG A 124 23.35 10.64 -1.63
CA ARG A 124 22.29 9.63 -1.68
C ARG A 124 21.35 9.77 -0.50
N LEU A 125 20.06 9.98 -0.78
CA LEU A 125 19.02 10.02 0.22
C LEU A 125 18.13 8.78 0.11
N LEU A 126 17.97 8.07 1.20
CA LEU A 126 17.00 6.96 1.31
C LEU A 126 15.77 7.40 2.10
N TYR A 127 14.61 7.41 1.44
CA TYR A 127 13.31 7.52 2.10
C TYR A 127 12.71 6.13 2.25
N THR A 128 12.48 5.67 3.48
CA THR A 128 12.03 4.29 3.70
C THR A 128 10.57 4.05 3.32
N GLY A 129 9.72 5.08 3.32
CA GLY A 129 8.29 4.86 3.43
C GLY A 129 7.97 4.01 4.65
N ASP A 130 6.80 3.40 4.69
CA ASP A 130 6.49 2.35 5.66
C ASP A 130 7.11 1.04 5.21
N PHE A 131 7.75 0.31 6.13
CA PHE A 131 8.44 -0.92 5.77
C PHE A 131 8.24 -2.04 6.78
N HIS A 132 8.47 -3.27 6.33
CA HIS A 132 8.40 -4.45 7.18
C HIS A 132 9.53 -5.43 6.82
N THR A 133 10.26 -5.86 7.86
CA THR A 133 11.41 -6.77 7.72
C THR A 133 11.10 -8.19 8.19
N GLY A 134 9.95 -8.41 8.82
CA GLY A 134 9.50 -9.72 9.27
C GLY A 134 8.78 -10.51 8.19
N ASP A 135 8.62 -11.79 8.43
CA ASP A 135 7.86 -12.66 7.52
C ASP A 135 6.37 -12.32 7.54
N GLN A 136 5.77 -12.34 6.36
CA GLN A 136 4.32 -12.33 6.12
C GLN A 136 4.01 -13.14 4.86
N ARG A 137 2.74 -13.48 4.66
CA ARG A 137 2.35 -14.36 3.54
C ARG A 137 2.18 -13.61 2.23
N LEU A 138 1.74 -12.36 2.29
CA LEU A 138 1.37 -11.58 1.11
C LEU A 138 2.57 -11.00 0.38
N VAL A 139 3.53 -10.42 1.12
CA VAL A 139 4.69 -9.70 0.56
C VAL A 139 5.97 -10.27 1.14
N ALA A 140 7.03 -10.37 0.34
CA ALA A 140 8.35 -10.69 0.84
C ALA A 140 8.87 -9.58 1.77
N PRO A 141 9.59 -9.92 2.86
CA PRO A 141 10.16 -8.92 3.75
C PRO A 141 11.14 -8.00 3.03
N SER A 142 11.30 -6.78 3.52
CA SER A 142 12.34 -5.87 3.04
C SER A 142 13.72 -6.39 3.41
N THR A 143 14.54 -6.66 2.41
CA THR A 143 15.94 -7.08 2.57
C THR A 143 16.93 -6.06 1.98
N ALA A 144 16.46 -5.12 1.18
CA ALA A 144 17.29 -4.10 0.55
C ALA A 144 17.94 -3.19 1.61
N ARG A 145 19.23 -2.92 1.43
CA ARG A 145 20.02 -2.02 2.28
C ARG A 145 20.95 -1.20 1.39
N PRO A 146 20.38 -0.32 0.53
CA PRO A 146 21.21 0.52 -0.33
C PRO A 146 22.05 1.47 0.52
N ASP A 147 23.27 1.71 0.05
CA ASP A 147 24.13 2.73 0.67
C ASP A 147 23.50 4.11 0.49
N ALA A 148 23.45 4.90 1.56
CA ALA A 148 22.88 6.25 1.58
C ALA A 148 23.61 7.13 2.59
N ASP A 149 23.77 8.41 2.24
CA ASP A 149 24.38 9.42 3.11
C ASP A 149 23.35 9.97 4.10
N VAL A 150 22.08 10.02 3.68
CA VAL A 150 20.96 10.53 4.47
C VAL A 150 19.82 9.51 4.45
N VAL A 151 19.23 9.25 5.62
CA VAL A 151 18.07 8.36 5.74
C VAL A 151 16.90 9.07 6.40
N VAL A 152 15.75 9.08 5.74
CA VAL A 152 14.47 9.48 6.32
C VAL A 152 13.69 8.20 6.60
N CYS A 153 13.55 7.87 7.90
CA CYS A 153 13.03 6.59 8.37
C CYS A 153 11.76 6.78 9.18
N GLU A 154 10.75 5.95 8.93
CA GLU A 154 9.60 5.83 9.80
C GLU A 154 9.99 5.27 11.18
N SER A 155 9.16 5.53 12.21
CA SER A 155 9.42 5.08 13.58
C SER A 155 8.17 4.60 14.31
N THR A 156 7.16 4.16 13.58
CA THR A 156 5.81 3.81 14.09
C THR A 156 5.87 2.78 15.22
N TYR A 157 6.70 1.76 15.07
CA TYR A 157 6.87 0.68 16.06
C TYR A 157 8.28 0.61 16.65
N SER A 158 8.98 1.75 16.74
CA SER A 158 10.37 1.78 17.21
C SER A 158 10.58 1.32 18.66
N ASP A 159 9.54 1.38 19.48
CA ASP A 159 9.54 0.98 20.90
C ASP A 159 8.76 -0.32 21.18
N VAL A 160 8.32 -1.03 20.12
CA VAL A 160 7.50 -2.24 20.26
C VAL A 160 8.27 -3.47 19.81
N THR A 161 8.30 -4.49 20.65
CA THR A 161 8.75 -5.83 20.27
C THR A 161 7.55 -6.67 19.90
N HIS A 162 7.46 -7.06 18.65
CA HIS A 162 6.39 -7.93 18.17
C HIS A 162 6.64 -9.38 18.55
N GLU A 163 5.56 -10.08 18.88
CA GLU A 163 5.57 -11.54 19.04
C GLU A 163 5.95 -12.22 17.71
N ALA A 164 6.55 -13.42 17.79
CA ALA A 164 6.89 -14.19 16.59
C ALA A 164 5.66 -14.45 15.72
N ARG A 165 5.78 -14.22 14.42
CA ARG A 165 4.69 -14.24 13.46
C ARG A 165 3.93 -15.57 13.45
N ASP A 166 4.64 -16.69 13.48
CA ASP A 166 4.08 -18.04 13.49
C ASP A 166 3.17 -18.27 14.69
N ARG A 167 3.54 -17.78 15.87
CA ARG A 167 2.71 -17.87 17.08
C ARG A 167 1.44 -17.04 16.98
N VAL A 168 1.55 -15.83 16.45
CA VAL A 168 0.38 -14.94 16.27
C VAL A 168 -0.59 -15.57 15.29
N GLU A 169 -0.09 -16.11 14.19
CA GLU A 169 -0.89 -16.75 13.16
C GLU A 169 -1.57 -18.02 13.70
N GLN A 170 -0.85 -18.88 14.39
CA GLN A 170 -1.39 -20.07 15.00
C GLN A 170 -2.51 -19.73 16.01
N ARG A 171 -2.27 -18.78 16.91
CA ARG A 171 -3.26 -18.33 17.88
C ARG A 171 -4.50 -17.74 17.22
N PHE A 172 -4.35 -17.00 16.13
CA PHE A 172 -5.47 -16.50 15.35
C PHE A 172 -6.29 -17.66 14.78
N ALA A 173 -5.64 -18.61 14.12
CA ALA A 173 -6.30 -19.78 13.52
C ALA A 173 -7.05 -20.61 14.56
N GLU A 174 -6.40 -20.93 15.70
CA GLU A 174 -7.02 -21.68 16.80
C GLU A 174 -8.24 -20.95 17.37
N SER A 175 -8.15 -19.63 17.58
CA SER A 175 -9.27 -18.83 18.09
C SER A 175 -10.47 -18.83 17.14
N VAL A 176 -10.21 -18.73 15.83
CA VAL A 176 -11.27 -18.79 14.80
C VAL A 176 -11.92 -20.17 14.77
N GLN A 177 -11.10 -21.23 14.71
CA GLN A 177 -11.58 -22.61 14.65
C GLN A 177 -12.41 -22.97 15.88
N GLN A 178 -11.97 -22.60 17.08
CA GLN A 178 -12.70 -22.83 18.31
C GLN A 178 -14.06 -22.12 18.32
N THR A 179 -14.09 -20.82 17.95
CA THR A 179 -15.34 -20.05 17.90
C THR A 179 -16.36 -20.67 16.93
N VAL A 180 -15.90 -21.10 15.74
CA VAL A 180 -16.73 -21.76 14.74
C VAL A 180 -17.22 -23.12 15.24
N TRP A 181 -16.36 -23.90 15.90
CA TRP A 181 -16.72 -25.19 16.48
C TRP A 181 -17.80 -25.06 17.58
N GLU A 182 -17.77 -23.96 18.33
CA GLU A 182 -18.78 -23.62 19.34
C GLU A 182 -20.09 -23.05 18.72
N GLY A 183 -20.18 -22.98 17.38
CA GLY A 183 -21.33 -22.47 16.64
C GLY A 183 -21.38 -20.95 16.50
N GLY A 184 -20.29 -20.25 16.81
CA GLY A 184 -20.17 -18.82 16.65
C GLY A 184 -19.75 -18.40 15.24
N THR A 185 -19.74 -17.09 15.02
CA THR A 185 -19.22 -16.45 13.81
C THR A 185 -18.14 -15.46 14.19
N VAL A 186 -16.99 -15.53 13.51
CA VAL A 186 -15.88 -14.58 13.71
C VAL A 186 -15.96 -13.47 12.68
N VAL A 187 -15.89 -12.22 13.14
CA VAL A 187 -15.79 -11.02 12.29
C VAL A 187 -14.41 -10.42 12.49
N VAL A 188 -13.67 -10.28 11.39
CA VAL A 188 -12.32 -9.71 11.38
C VAL A 188 -12.35 -8.36 10.67
N PRO A 189 -12.38 -7.23 11.40
CA PRO A 189 -12.22 -5.92 10.77
C PRO A 189 -10.79 -5.79 10.23
N ALA A 190 -10.66 -5.64 8.92
CA ALA A 190 -9.36 -5.55 8.25
C ALA A 190 -9.33 -4.42 7.23
N PHE A 191 -8.20 -3.74 7.14
CA PHE A 191 -7.99 -2.79 6.04
C PHE A 191 -8.07 -3.51 4.70
N ALA A 192 -8.69 -2.85 3.72
CA ALA A 192 -8.90 -3.42 2.39
C ALA A 192 -7.59 -3.73 1.67
N ILE A 193 -6.54 -2.94 1.94
CA ILE A 193 -5.22 -3.09 1.33
C ILE A 193 -4.28 -3.81 2.30
N GLY A 194 -3.74 -4.94 1.88
CA GLY A 194 -2.72 -5.70 2.58
C GLY A 194 -3.32 -6.64 3.65
N ARG A 195 -4.03 -6.11 4.65
CA ARG A 195 -4.50 -6.90 5.80
C ARG A 195 -5.59 -7.90 5.44
N THR A 196 -6.53 -7.53 4.57
CA THR A 196 -7.57 -8.47 4.08
C THR A 196 -6.92 -9.65 3.36
N GLN A 197 -5.99 -9.39 2.45
CA GLN A 197 -5.32 -10.45 1.67
C GLN A 197 -4.41 -11.31 2.54
N GLU A 198 -3.73 -10.72 3.52
CA GLU A 198 -2.94 -11.48 4.50
C GLU A 198 -3.83 -12.42 5.32
N ALA A 199 -4.98 -11.94 5.81
CA ALA A 199 -5.95 -12.77 6.54
C ALA A 199 -6.51 -13.90 5.66
N MET A 200 -6.81 -13.63 4.38
CA MET A 200 -7.23 -14.67 3.43
C MET A 200 -6.18 -15.76 3.26
N LEU A 201 -4.90 -15.37 3.13
CA LEU A 201 -3.78 -16.32 3.01
C LEU A 201 -3.62 -17.16 4.28
N VAL A 202 -3.78 -16.56 5.46
CA VAL A 202 -3.75 -17.29 6.74
C VAL A 202 -4.93 -18.26 6.82
N CYS A 203 -6.16 -17.82 6.52
CA CYS A 203 -7.32 -18.68 6.51
C CYS A 203 -7.14 -19.89 5.56
N ASN A 204 -6.66 -19.64 4.35
CA ASN A 204 -6.41 -20.70 3.37
C ASN A 204 -5.33 -21.70 3.85
N ALA A 205 -4.28 -21.23 4.54
CA ALA A 205 -3.23 -22.09 5.05
C ALA A 205 -3.65 -22.96 6.24
N HIS A 206 -4.73 -22.60 6.92
CA HIS A 206 -5.28 -23.33 8.07
C HIS A 206 -6.64 -23.98 7.78
N ASP A 207 -7.02 -24.11 6.50
CA ASP A 207 -8.31 -24.70 6.06
C ASP A 207 -9.53 -24.04 6.72
N ILE A 208 -9.50 -22.71 6.87
CA ILE A 208 -10.58 -21.91 7.44
C ILE A 208 -11.37 -21.26 6.31
N ASP A 209 -12.65 -21.56 6.22
CA ASP A 209 -13.57 -20.89 5.30
C ASP A 209 -13.65 -19.39 5.65
N CYS A 210 -13.45 -18.52 4.68
CA CYS A 210 -13.58 -17.10 4.88
C CYS A 210 -14.49 -16.43 3.85
N TYR A 211 -15.15 -15.37 4.31
CA TYR A 211 -15.99 -14.51 3.49
C TYR A 211 -15.35 -13.12 3.46
N VAL A 212 -15.23 -12.54 2.27
CA VAL A 212 -14.61 -11.22 2.08
C VAL A 212 -15.66 -10.26 1.53
N ASP A 213 -15.81 -9.12 2.18
CA ASP A 213 -16.75 -8.07 1.80
C ASP A 213 -16.04 -6.76 1.48
N GLY A 214 -16.75 -5.85 0.82
CA GLY A 214 -16.34 -4.50 0.57
C GLY A 214 -15.15 -4.34 -0.39
N MET A 215 -14.37 -3.29 -0.17
CA MET A 215 -13.23 -2.92 -1.03
C MET A 215 -12.15 -4.01 -1.09
N GLY A 216 -12.06 -4.88 -0.09
CA GLY A 216 -11.09 -5.98 -0.06
C GLY A 216 -11.15 -6.89 -1.27
N GLN A 217 -12.34 -7.12 -1.84
CA GLN A 217 -12.54 -7.87 -3.08
C GLN A 217 -11.85 -7.19 -4.28
N ARG A 218 -12.14 -5.90 -4.49
CA ARG A 218 -11.56 -5.10 -5.61
C ARG A 218 -10.04 -5.07 -5.51
N VAL A 219 -9.51 -4.83 -4.30
CA VAL A 219 -8.07 -4.80 -4.05
C VAL A 219 -7.43 -6.16 -4.34
N THR A 220 -8.05 -7.26 -3.91
CA THR A 220 -7.55 -8.61 -4.19
C THR A 220 -7.43 -8.86 -5.69
N GLU A 221 -8.46 -8.50 -6.48
CA GLU A 221 -8.41 -8.64 -7.93
C GLU A 221 -7.37 -7.74 -8.60
N GLN A 222 -7.09 -6.58 -8.04
CA GLN A 222 -5.99 -5.71 -8.50
C GLN A 222 -4.63 -6.37 -8.24
N LEU A 223 -4.38 -6.84 -7.04
CA LEU A 223 -3.09 -7.42 -6.66
C LEU A 223 -2.76 -8.71 -7.44
N LYS A 224 -3.75 -9.51 -7.80
CA LYS A 224 -3.57 -10.70 -8.65
C LYS A 224 -3.00 -10.38 -10.04
N ARG A 225 -3.10 -9.14 -10.51
CA ARG A 225 -2.52 -8.71 -11.79
C ARG A 225 -1.02 -8.40 -11.72
N HIS A 226 -0.47 -8.32 -10.50
CA HIS A 226 0.90 -7.94 -10.22
C HIS A 226 1.61 -9.01 -9.36
N PRO A 227 1.69 -10.28 -9.84
CA PRO A 227 2.26 -11.37 -9.05
C PRO A 227 3.74 -11.15 -8.70
N GLU A 228 4.47 -10.36 -9.48
CA GLU A 228 5.87 -10.01 -9.25
C GLU A 228 6.10 -9.13 -8.00
N PHE A 229 5.06 -8.49 -7.48
CA PHE A 229 5.09 -7.71 -6.23
C PHE A 229 4.55 -8.49 -5.02
N LEU A 230 4.22 -9.76 -5.21
CA LEU A 230 3.75 -10.66 -4.16
C LEU A 230 4.87 -11.63 -3.75
N ARG A 231 4.80 -12.13 -2.53
CA ARG A 231 5.68 -13.22 -2.10
C ARG A 231 5.41 -14.51 -2.89
N ASP A 232 4.12 -14.79 -3.11
CA ASP A 232 3.64 -15.94 -3.88
C ASP A 232 2.28 -15.59 -4.52
N GLY A 233 2.30 -15.32 -5.83
CA GLY A 233 1.07 -14.99 -6.57
C GLY A 233 0.12 -16.17 -6.72
N ASP A 234 0.63 -17.41 -6.72
CA ASP A 234 -0.21 -18.61 -6.81
C ASP A 234 -0.92 -18.85 -5.47
N ALA A 235 -0.25 -18.61 -4.35
CA ALA A 235 -0.87 -18.68 -3.03
C ALA A 235 -2.06 -17.69 -2.92
N LEU A 236 -1.90 -16.43 -3.42
CA LEU A 236 -3.02 -15.48 -3.42
C LEU A 236 -4.17 -15.93 -4.33
N ARG A 237 -3.87 -16.49 -5.50
CA ARG A 237 -4.90 -17.08 -6.39
C ARG A 237 -5.64 -18.24 -5.71
N GLY A 238 -4.91 -19.13 -5.03
CA GLY A 238 -5.46 -20.23 -4.25
C GLY A 238 -6.39 -19.74 -3.14
N ALA A 239 -5.92 -18.81 -2.31
CA ALA A 239 -6.72 -18.21 -1.24
C ALA A 239 -7.97 -17.50 -1.78
N THR A 240 -7.87 -16.83 -2.93
CA THR A 240 -9.03 -16.20 -3.60
C THR A 240 -10.05 -17.23 -4.07
N SER A 241 -9.61 -18.40 -4.55
CA SER A 241 -10.50 -19.46 -5.00
C SER A 241 -11.22 -20.17 -3.85
N SER A 242 -10.58 -20.22 -2.67
CA SER A 242 -11.16 -20.81 -1.45
C SER A 242 -12.08 -19.83 -0.71
N ALA A 243 -11.82 -18.52 -0.81
CA ALA A 243 -12.65 -17.50 -0.18
C ALA A 243 -13.97 -17.29 -0.93
N ARG A 244 -15.00 -16.87 -0.21
CA ARG A 244 -16.29 -16.45 -0.76
C ARG A 244 -16.42 -14.94 -0.69
N PHE A 245 -16.62 -14.32 -1.84
CA PHE A 245 -16.87 -12.88 -1.92
C PHE A 245 -18.36 -12.59 -1.75
N VAL A 246 -18.68 -11.70 -0.81
CA VAL A 246 -20.05 -11.29 -0.53
C VAL A 246 -20.39 -10.11 -1.44
N THR A 247 -21.51 -10.19 -2.18
CA THR A 247 -22.01 -9.15 -3.09
C THR A 247 -23.09 -8.31 -2.44
#